data_b7b7dc5793386a2a87a32c81f8ca7c9a
#
_entry.id   b7b7dc5793386a2a87a32c81f8ca7c9a
#
_cell.length_a   1.000
_cell.length_b   1.000
_cell.length_c   1.000
_cell.angle_alpha   90.00
_cell.angle_beta   90.00
_cell.angle_gamma   90.00
#
_symmetry.space_group_name_H-M   'P 1'
#
loop_
_entity.id
_entity.type
_entity.pdbx_description
1 polymer ?
#
loop_
_entity_poly.entity_id
_entity_poly.type
_entity_poly.pdbx_seq_one_letter_code
_entity_poly.pdbx_strand_id
1 'polypeptide(L)'
;MISIPRDTMTEVESFDLEGNSLGTSTDHISLSYGYGDGGQKSCKLTQEAVENLMYGVPIQGFFALNLDGLPELSKSVGGITVTVPDDSLVNQHPEFTAGTEVTLDESNTEIFVRSRDTETSQSAIARLGRQKIYIRAFVDKAKELYAEDAGYAAKLYQALTPYMVTNISQDRLVKLVQSIDQDKGYEEWTIPGEGVEGESYDEYHVDDDALYEQIIHTFYKEVK
;
A
#
# COMPACT_ATOMS: atom_id res chain seq x y z
N MET A 1 -6.42 -7.39 -4.39
CA MET A 1 -5.62 -6.26 -3.84
C MET A 1 -5.83 -5.05 -4.74
N ILE A 2 -6.19 -3.89 -4.16
CA ILE A 2 -6.40 -2.64 -4.90
C ILE A 2 -5.26 -1.70 -4.54
N SER A 3 -4.57 -1.17 -5.54
CA SER A 3 -3.47 -0.23 -5.36
C SER A 3 -3.93 1.19 -5.69
N ILE A 4 -3.65 2.12 -4.80
CA ILE A 4 -3.96 3.54 -4.96
C ILE A 4 -2.62 4.29 -5.04
N PRO A 5 -2.30 4.97 -6.16
CA PRO A 5 -1.12 5.82 -6.25
C PRO A 5 -1.16 6.92 -5.18
N ARG A 6 -0.01 7.22 -4.57
CA ARG A 6 0.05 8.20 -3.49
C ARG A 6 -0.35 9.62 -3.92
N ASP A 7 -0.16 9.92 -5.20
CA ASP A 7 -0.40 11.23 -5.78
C ASP A 7 -1.81 11.33 -6.40
N THR A 8 -2.71 10.38 -6.05
CA THR A 8 -4.12 10.38 -6.47
C THR A 8 -4.83 11.63 -5.95
N MET A 9 -5.41 12.40 -6.87
CA MET A 9 -6.22 13.57 -6.56
C MET A 9 -7.61 13.13 -6.11
N THR A 10 -7.98 13.48 -4.88
CA THR A 10 -9.29 13.16 -4.29
C THR A 10 -9.66 14.16 -3.21
N GLU A 11 -10.89 14.10 -2.71
CA GLU A 11 -11.30 14.91 -1.56
C GLU A 11 -10.59 14.48 -0.29
N VAL A 12 -9.84 15.40 0.31
CA VAL A 12 -9.17 15.23 1.61
C VAL A 12 -9.59 16.35 2.56
N GLU A 13 -9.78 16.03 3.84
CA GLU A 13 -10.02 17.02 4.87
C GLU A 13 -8.69 17.65 5.27
N SER A 14 -8.64 18.99 5.28
CA SER A 14 -7.46 19.75 5.67
C SER A 14 -7.68 20.42 7.04
N PHE A 15 -6.60 20.72 7.74
CA PHE A 15 -6.61 21.27 9.08
C PHE A 15 -5.62 22.43 9.21
N ASP A 16 -5.95 23.41 10.04
CA ASP A 16 -5.01 24.46 10.45
C ASP A 16 -3.97 23.94 11.46
N LEU A 17 -3.02 24.79 11.84
CA LEU A 17 -1.95 24.44 12.79
C LEU A 17 -2.47 24.18 14.21
N GLU A 18 -3.67 24.66 14.54
CA GLU A 18 -4.33 24.40 15.80
C GLU A 18 -5.18 23.11 15.76
N GLY A 19 -5.29 22.46 14.60
CA GLY A 19 -6.03 21.23 14.40
C GLY A 19 -7.53 21.42 14.15
N ASN A 20 -7.98 22.64 13.81
CA ASN A 20 -9.36 22.90 13.40
C ASN A 20 -9.52 22.52 11.92
N SER A 21 -10.66 21.91 11.58
CA SER A 21 -10.98 21.58 10.20
C SER A 21 -11.16 22.85 9.37
N LEU A 22 -10.52 22.87 8.20
CA LEU A 22 -10.69 23.90 7.17
C LEU A 22 -11.68 23.44 6.08
N GLY A 23 -12.25 22.24 6.23
CA GLY A 23 -13.11 21.62 5.24
C GLY A 23 -12.35 20.69 4.29
N THR A 24 -13.05 20.20 3.28
CA THR A 24 -12.48 19.33 2.25
C THR A 24 -12.01 20.10 1.03
N SER A 25 -10.93 19.64 0.41
CA SER A 25 -10.42 20.12 -0.86
C SER A 25 -9.89 18.95 -1.68
N THR A 26 -9.87 19.10 -3.01
CA THR A 26 -9.18 18.10 -3.86
C THR A 26 -7.68 18.28 -3.72
N ASP A 27 -7.00 17.24 -3.30
CA ASP A 27 -5.56 17.22 -3.12
C ASP A 27 -5.04 15.77 -3.18
N HIS A 28 -3.72 15.58 -3.08
CA HIS A 28 -3.11 14.26 -3.06
C HIS A 28 -3.61 13.43 -1.87
N ILE A 29 -4.07 12.21 -2.12
CA ILE A 29 -4.58 11.32 -1.06
C ILE A 29 -3.57 11.09 0.05
N SER A 30 -2.26 11.14 -0.25
CA SER A 30 -1.20 10.99 0.75
C SER A 30 -1.17 12.09 1.81
N LEU A 31 -1.73 13.27 1.53
CA LEU A 31 -1.82 14.37 2.49
C LEU A 31 -2.83 14.10 3.61
N SER A 32 -3.83 13.25 3.36
CA SER A 32 -4.79 12.85 4.39
C SER A 32 -4.08 12.27 5.65
N TYR A 33 -3.02 11.49 5.43
CA TYR A 33 -2.19 11.00 6.54
C TYR A 33 -1.42 12.13 7.24
N GLY A 34 -0.89 13.06 6.45
CA GLY A 34 -0.08 14.18 6.94
C GLY A 34 -0.85 15.17 7.82
N TYR A 35 -2.15 15.32 7.60
CA TYR A 35 -3.02 16.19 8.41
C TYR A 35 -3.41 15.60 9.77
N GLY A 36 -3.02 14.37 10.07
CA GLY A 36 -3.29 13.71 11.35
C GLY A 36 -2.16 13.88 12.37
N ASP A 37 -2.02 12.87 13.21
CA ASP A 37 -1.09 12.82 14.35
C ASP A 37 0.10 11.85 14.12
N GLY A 38 0.22 11.30 12.91
CA GLY A 38 1.15 10.21 12.60
C GLY A 38 0.72 8.86 13.18
N GLY A 39 -0.46 8.77 13.78
CA GLY A 39 -1.00 7.61 14.46
C GLY A 39 -2.43 7.28 14.02
N GLN A 40 -3.31 7.07 14.99
CA GLN A 40 -4.69 6.64 14.76
C GLN A 40 -5.51 7.69 13.98
N LYS A 41 -5.33 8.99 14.26
CA LYS A 41 -6.03 10.05 13.53
C LYS A 41 -5.59 10.05 12.05
N SER A 42 -4.29 9.98 11.77
CA SER A 42 -3.76 9.91 10.41
C SER A 42 -4.33 8.74 9.61
N CYS A 43 -4.38 7.56 10.23
CA CYS A 43 -4.96 6.37 9.60
C CYS A 43 -6.45 6.52 9.32
N LYS A 44 -7.21 7.17 10.21
CA LYS A 44 -8.64 7.42 10.01
C LYS A 44 -8.89 8.41 8.88
N LEU A 45 -8.15 9.51 8.83
CA LEU A 45 -8.28 10.48 7.73
C LEU A 45 -7.96 9.84 6.37
N THR A 46 -6.94 8.97 6.32
CA THR A 46 -6.63 8.20 5.11
C THR A 46 -7.73 7.20 4.77
N GLN A 47 -8.31 6.52 5.77
CA GLN A 47 -9.44 5.62 5.59
C GLN A 47 -10.64 6.37 4.99
N GLU A 48 -10.99 7.54 5.52
CA GLU A 48 -12.09 8.37 5.03
C GLU A 48 -11.85 8.85 3.59
N ALA A 49 -10.63 9.29 3.27
CA ALA A 49 -10.25 9.67 1.91
C ALA A 49 -10.37 8.50 0.92
N VAL A 50 -9.99 7.28 1.34
CA VAL A 50 -10.16 6.07 0.52
C VAL A 50 -11.63 5.71 0.37
N GLU A 51 -12.45 5.81 1.43
CA GLU A 51 -13.89 5.54 1.36
C GLU A 51 -14.59 6.52 0.41
N ASN A 52 -14.21 7.81 0.44
CA ASN A 52 -14.72 8.82 -0.49
C ASN A 52 -14.33 8.50 -1.94
N LEU A 53 -13.05 8.22 -2.19
CA LEU A 53 -12.54 7.82 -3.50
C LEU A 53 -13.26 6.58 -4.05
N MET A 54 -13.62 5.64 -3.18
CA MET A 54 -14.28 4.37 -3.52
C MET A 54 -15.81 4.44 -3.46
N TYR A 55 -16.40 5.63 -3.61
CA TYR A 55 -17.85 5.88 -3.61
C TYR A 55 -18.57 5.32 -2.38
N GLY A 56 -17.96 5.44 -1.22
CA GLY A 56 -18.53 5.00 0.06
C GLY A 56 -18.43 3.50 0.35
N VAL A 57 -17.57 2.76 -0.36
CA VAL A 57 -17.25 1.37 0.03
C VAL A 57 -16.62 1.38 1.43
N PRO A 58 -17.25 0.75 2.44
CA PRO A 58 -16.80 0.86 3.81
C PRO A 58 -15.47 0.11 4.04
N ILE A 59 -14.53 0.76 4.68
CA ILE A 59 -13.23 0.20 5.08
C ILE A 59 -13.28 -0.17 6.57
N GLN A 60 -13.19 -1.45 6.91
CA GLN A 60 -13.38 -1.95 8.28
C GLN A 60 -12.12 -1.95 9.14
N GLY A 61 -10.98 -1.60 8.57
CA GLY A 61 -9.73 -1.58 9.31
C GLY A 61 -8.59 -1.00 8.52
N PHE A 62 -7.56 -0.60 9.23
CA PHE A 62 -6.34 -0.07 8.65
C PHE A 62 -5.10 -0.69 9.31
N PHE A 63 -4.02 -0.68 8.55
CA PHE A 63 -2.70 -1.08 8.98
C PHE A 63 -1.68 -0.14 8.32
N ALA A 64 -1.01 0.67 9.11
CA ALA A 64 0.07 1.52 8.67
C ALA A 64 1.39 0.99 9.24
N LEU A 65 2.37 0.76 8.37
CA LEU A 65 3.70 0.29 8.75
C LEU A 65 4.69 1.45 8.61
N ASN A 66 5.46 1.71 9.68
CA ASN A 66 6.62 2.59 9.60
C ASN A 66 7.70 1.92 8.73
N LEU A 67 8.45 2.72 7.99
CA LEU A 67 9.55 2.24 7.14
C LEU A 67 10.60 1.44 7.93
N ASP A 68 10.84 1.79 9.19
CA ASP A 68 11.74 1.05 10.09
C ASP A 68 11.28 -0.41 10.34
N GLY A 69 10.03 -0.72 10.03
CA GLY A 69 9.48 -2.08 10.10
C GLY A 69 9.73 -2.93 8.84
N LEU A 70 10.18 -2.34 7.73
CA LEU A 70 10.42 -3.08 6.49
C LEU A 70 11.53 -4.15 6.63
N PRO A 71 12.68 -3.87 7.29
CA PRO A 71 13.68 -4.89 7.57
C PRO A 71 13.10 -6.08 8.35
N GLU A 72 12.31 -5.81 9.40
CA GLU A 72 11.68 -6.87 10.20
C GLU A 72 10.63 -7.65 9.38
N LEU A 73 9.92 -6.99 8.47
CA LEU A 73 8.98 -7.66 7.57
C LEU A 73 9.70 -8.66 6.65
N SER A 74 10.80 -8.26 6.01
CA SER A 74 11.60 -9.15 5.15
C SER A 74 12.27 -10.28 5.96
N LYS A 75 12.80 -9.97 7.13
CA LYS A 75 13.39 -10.95 8.06
C LYS A 75 12.38 -12.01 8.50
N SER A 76 11.13 -11.61 8.76
CA SER A 76 10.07 -12.50 9.24
C SER A 76 9.76 -13.65 8.28
N VAL A 77 10.05 -13.47 6.99
CA VAL A 77 9.87 -14.49 5.94
C VAL A 77 11.18 -15.10 5.45
N GLY A 78 12.33 -14.73 6.05
CA GLY A 78 13.64 -15.24 5.65
C GLY A 78 14.16 -14.67 4.34
N GLY A 79 13.74 -13.45 3.98
CA GLY A 79 14.05 -12.81 2.72
C GLY A 79 13.05 -13.13 1.60
N ILE A 80 12.99 -12.26 0.61
CA ILE A 80 12.03 -12.32 -0.50
C ILE A 80 12.79 -12.19 -1.81
N THR A 81 12.69 -13.19 -2.70
CA THR A 81 13.29 -13.09 -4.04
C THR A 81 12.28 -12.48 -5.01
N VAL A 82 12.72 -11.46 -5.72
CA VAL A 82 11.92 -10.73 -6.71
C VAL A 82 12.71 -10.55 -8.02
N THR A 83 12.00 -10.45 -9.12
CA THR A 83 12.59 -9.99 -10.39
C THR A 83 12.43 -8.47 -10.46
N VAL A 84 13.50 -7.75 -10.69
CA VAL A 84 13.50 -6.28 -10.84
C VAL A 84 12.72 -5.91 -12.10
N PRO A 85 11.68 -5.05 -12.00
CA PRO A 85 10.77 -4.81 -13.13
C PRO A 85 11.31 -3.84 -14.17
N ASP A 86 12.15 -2.89 -13.77
CA ASP A 86 12.63 -1.79 -14.59
C ASP A 86 13.96 -1.24 -14.09
N ASP A 87 14.59 -0.37 -14.88
CA ASP A 87 15.87 0.26 -14.55
C ASP A 87 15.73 1.57 -13.75
N SER A 88 14.59 1.84 -13.14
CA SER A 88 14.33 3.10 -12.41
C SER A 88 15.27 3.37 -11.23
N LEU A 89 15.97 2.35 -10.74
CA LEU A 89 16.95 2.47 -9.66
C LEU A 89 18.40 2.25 -10.10
N VAL A 90 18.65 1.80 -11.32
CA VAL A 90 19.97 1.31 -11.75
C VAL A 90 21.10 2.34 -11.61
N ASN A 91 20.80 3.62 -11.80
CA ASN A 91 21.79 4.70 -11.69
C ASN A 91 22.33 4.90 -10.27
N GLN A 92 21.48 4.67 -9.27
CA GLN A 92 21.80 4.82 -7.84
C GLN A 92 22.16 3.49 -7.20
N HIS A 93 21.54 2.40 -7.70
CA HIS A 93 21.60 1.05 -7.17
C HIS A 93 21.74 0.04 -8.30
N PRO A 94 22.96 -0.18 -8.84
CA PRO A 94 23.19 -1.05 -10.01
C PRO A 94 22.76 -2.51 -9.80
N GLU A 95 22.66 -2.96 -8.56
CA GLU A 95 22.13 -4.29 -8.21
C GLU A 95 20.66 -4.46 -8.60
N PHE A 96 19.92 -3.37 -8.76
CA PHE A 96 18.53 -3.37 -9.22
C PHE A 96 18.41 -3.10 -10.73
N THR A 97 19.13 -3.87 -11.54
CA THR A 97 19.01 -3.85 -13.00
C THR A 97 17.79 -4.65 -13.44
N ALA A 98 17.01 -4.14 -14.41
CA ALA A 98 15.83 -4.80 -14.95
C ALA A 98 16.09 -6.25 -15.34
N GLY A 99 15.18 -7.14 -14.95
CA GLY A 99 15.25 -8.58 -15.25
C GLY A 99 16.18 -9.39 -14.34
N THR A 100 16.93 -8.76 -13.42
CA THR A 100 17.74 -9.51 -12.43
C THR A 100 16.85 -10.04 -11.30
N GLU A 101 17.20 -11.24 -10.81
CA GLU A 101 16.63 -11.77 -9.57
C GLU A 101 17.45 -11.26 -8.38
N VAL A 102 16.78 -10.63 -7.41
CA VAL A 102 17.42 -10.09 -6.21
C VAL A 102 16.67 -10.63 -4.98
N THR A 103 17.42 -11.08 -3.98
CA THR A 103 16.84 -11.40 -2.67
C THR A 103 16.81 -10.13 -1.83
N LEU A 104 15.60 -9.71 -1.47
CA LEU A 104 15.36 -8.59 -0.57
C LEU A 104 15.40 -9.08 0.86
N ASP A 105 16.27 -8.48 1.65
CA ASP A 105 16.49 -8.78 3.06
C ASP A 105 16.48 -7.50 3.91
N GLU A 106 16.96 -7.59 5.13
CA GLU A 106 17.01 -6.45 6.07
C GLU A 106 17.85 -5.27 5.55
N SER A 107 18.81 -5.51 4.65
CA SER A 107 19.77 -4.49 4.18
C SER A 107 19.31 -3.70 2.96
N ASN A 108 18.47 -4.27 2.11
CA ASN A 108 18.14 -3.70 0.79
C ASN A 108 16.64 -3.53 0.52
N THR A 109 15.76 -4.08 1.35
CA THR A 109 14.29 -3.98 1.16
C THR A 109 13.83 -2.53 1.14
N GLU A 110 14.28 -1.68 2.08
CA GLU A 110 13.88 -0.28 2.12
C GLU A 110 14.29 0.43 0.83
N ILE A 111 15.48 0.19 0.33
CA ILE A 111 15.98 0.76 -0.93
C ILE A 111 15.02 0.40 -2.06
N PHE A 112 14.70 -0.90 -2.22
CA PHE A 112 13.85 -1.38 -3.30
C PHE A 112 12.44 -0.78 -3.27
N VAL A 113 11.81 -0.69 -2.09
CA VAL A 113 10.40 -0.25 -1.97
C VAL A 113 10.24 1.27 -1.85
N ARG A 114 11.30 2.01 -1.45
CA ARG A 114 11.21 3.44 -1.15
C ARG A 114 11.88 4.32 -2.18
N SER A 115 13.09 3.94 -2.66
CA SER A 115 13.90 4.81 -3.50
C SER A 115 13.20 5.13 -4.82
N ARG A 116 13.40 6.35 -5.27
CA ARG A 116 12.97 6.84 -6.59
C ARG A 116 13.88 7.97 -7.03
N ASP A 117 13.98 8.16 -8.33
CA ASP A 117 14.56 9.37 -8.91
C ASP A 117 13.51 10.48 -8.87
N THR A 118 13.73 11.47 -8.02
CA THR A 118 12.77 12.58 -7.83
C THR A 118 12.84 13.61 -8.96
N GLU A 119 13.84 13.52 -9.83
CA GLU A 119 13.99 14.38 -11.02
C GLU A 119 13.25 13.80 -12.24
N THR A 120 12.85 12.55 -12.16
CA THR A 120 12.06 11.88 -13.20
C THR A 120 10.57 11.98 -12.86
N SER A 121 9.79 12.60 -13.76
CA SER A 121 8.34 12.67 -13.65
C SER A 121 7.74 11.26 -13.56
N GLN A 122 6.65 11.13 -12.80
CA GLN A 122 5.93 9.86 -12.58
C GLN A 122 6.76 8.73 -11.94
N SER A 123 7.92 9.04 -11.36
CA SER A 123 8.75 8.05 -10.65
C SER A 123 8.03 7.38 -9.46
N ALA A 124 6.98 8.00 -8.94
CA ALA A 124 6.10 7.42 -7.92
C ALA A 124 5.34 6.19 -8.44
N ILE A 125 4.97 6.15 -9.73
CA ILE A 125 4.29 5.00 -10.37
C ILE A 125 5.25 3.79 -10.47
N ALA A 126 6.50 4.01 -10.90
CA ALA A 126 7.51 2.96 -10.92
C ALA A 126 7.74 2.38 -9.52
N ARG A 127 7.84 3.26 -8.50
CA ARG A 127 7.93 2.83 -7.10
C ARG A 127 6.71 2.01 -6.66
N LEU A 128 5.49 2.42 -7.00
CA LEU A 128 4.27 1.65 -6.72
C LEU A 128 4.34 0.25 -7.36
N GLY A 129 4.86 0.14 -8.58
CA GLY A 129 5.10 -1.15 -9.25
C GLY A 129 6.01 -2.07 -8.41
N ARG A 130 7.14 -1.55 -7.91
CA ARG A 130 8.06 -2.32 -7.05
C ARG A 130 7.42 -2.69 -5.70
N GLN A 131 6.64 -1.79 -5.11
CA GLN A 131 5.90 -2.08 -3.87
C GLN A 131 4.89 -3.22 -4.07
N LYS A 132 4.17 -3.24 -5.19
CA LYS A 132 3.24 -4.34 -5.53
C LYS A 132 3.97 -5.67 -5.66
N ILE A 133 5.11 -5.70 -6.36
CA ILE A 133 5.94 -6.91 -6.50
C ILE A 133 6.40 -7.41 -5.12
N TYR A 134 6.89 -6.51 -4.27
CA TYR A 134 7.32 -6.84 -2.91
C TYR A 134 6.18 -7.42 -2.07
N ILE A 135 5.02 -6.75 -2.03
CA ILE A 135 3.87 -7.20 -1.25
C ILE A 135 3.38 -8.56 -1.73
N ARG A 136 3.31 -8.79 -3.06
CA ARG A 136 2.91 -10.07 -3.62
C ARG A 136 3.84 -11.19 -3.17
N ALA A 137 5.14 -11.02 -3.38
CA ALA A 137 6.13 -12.01 -2.99
C ALA A 137 6.16 -12.25 -1.48
N PHE A 138 5.96 -11.20 -0.67
CA PHE A 138 5.80 -11.31 0.78
C PHE A 138 4.58 -12.16 1.15
N VAL A 139 3.42 -11.86 0.58
CA VAL A 139 2.16 -12.59 0.85
C VAL A 139 2.31 -14.07 0.50
N ASP A 140 2.90 -14.38 -0.65
CA ASP A 140 3.09 -15.77 -1.09
C ASP A 140 4.02 -16.52 -0.12
N LYS A 141 5.12 -15.89 0.30
CA LYS A 141 6.04 -16.47 1.28
C LYS A 141 5.41 -16.62 2.67
N ALA A 142 4.63 -15.62 3.10
CA ALA A 142 3.92 -15.69 4.37
C ALA A 142 2.84 -16.79 4.40
N LYS A 143 2.18 -17.07 3.26
CA LYS A 143 1.25 -18.20 3.12
C LYS A 143 1.96 -19.55 3.31
N GLU A 144 3.14 -19.73 2.69
CA GLU A 144 3.94 -20.95 2.88
C GLU A 144 4.26 -21.16 4.36
N LEU A 145 4.77 -20.13 5.04
CA LEU A 145 5.13 -20.20 6.45
C LEU A 145 3.91 -20.42 7.36
N TYR A 146 2.77 -19.84 7.02
CA TYR A 146 1.53 -20.08 7.75
C TYR A 146 1.02 -21.52 7.58
N ALA A 147 1.19 -22.11 6.40
CA ALA A 147 0.84 -23.52 6.18
C ALA A 147 1.70 -24.49 7.00
N GLU A 148 2.98 -24.13 7.28
CA GLU A 148 3.89 -24.89 8.11
C GLU A 148 3.66 -24.64 9.62
N ASP A 149 3.31 -23.40 10.00
CA ASP A 149 3.08 -22.97 11.38
C ASP A 149 1.87 -22.06 11.50
N ALA A 150 0.75 -22.58 11.96
CA ALA A 150 -0.48 -21.80 12.20
C ALA A 150 -0.30 -20.65 13.21
N GLY A 151 0.76 -20.68 14.03
CA GLY A 151 1.13 -19.58 14.93
C GLY A 151 1.87 -18.42 14.26
N TYR A 152 2.28 -18.58 12.99
CA TYR A 152 3.10 -17.60 12.28
C TYR A 152 2.44 -16.22 12.22
N ALA A 153 1.14 -16.12 11.92
CA ALA A 153 0.42 -14.84 11.84
C ALA A 153 0.47 -14.06 13.16
N ALA A 154 0.39 -14.77 14.31
CA ALA A 154 0.49 -14.15 15.62
C ALA A 154 1.93 -13.67 15.92
N LYS A 155 2.94 -14.46 15.53
CA LYS A 155 4.35 -14.10 15.67
C LYS A 155 4.70 -12.88 14.83
N LEU A 156 4.23 -12.85 13.57
CA LEU A 156 4.40 -11.70 12.67
C LEU A 156 3.76 -10.43 13.24
N TYR A 157 2.51 -10.52 13.74
CA TYR A 157 1.83 -9.40 14.37
C TYR A 157 2.66 -8.84 15.55
N GLN A 158 3.16 -9.71 16.41
CA GLN A 158 3.97 -9.29 17.57
C GLN A 158 5.29 -8.62 17.16
N ALA A 159 5.97 -9.16 16.15
CA ALA A 159 7.22 -8.59 15.63
C ALA A 159 7.01 -7.19 15.03
N LEU A 160 5.88 -6.96 14.36
CA LEU A 160 5.56 -5.68 13.72
C LEU A 160 4.91 -4.66 14.67
N THR A 161 4.45 -5.08 15.86
CA THR A 161 3.76 -4.18 16.82
C THR A 161 4.52 -2.87 17.10
N PRO A 162 5.85 -2.82 17.26
CA PRO A 162 6.59 -1.58 17.50
C PRO A 162 6.60 -0.62 16.31
N TYR A 163 6.30 -1.11 15.11
CA TYR A 163 6.44 -0.40 13.84
C TYR A 163 5.11 -0.12 13.15
N MET A 164 3.97 -0.48 13.77
CA MET A 164 2.68 -0.37 13.10
C MET A 164 1.68 0.45 13.90
N VAL A 165 0.77 1.09 13.16
CA VAL A 165 -0.47 1.66 13.69
C VAL A 165 -1.63 0.90 13.04
N THR A 166 -2.49 0.28 13.84
CA THR A 166 -3.62 -0.50 13.34
C THR A 166 -4.79 -0.49 14.32
N ASN A 167 -6.01 -0.65 13.81
CA ASN A 167 -7.21 -0.95 14.60
C ASN A 167 -7.61 -2.44 14.49
N ILE A 168 -6.78 -3.26 13.84
CA ILE A 168 -6.99 -4.70 13.69
C ILE A 168 -6.27 -5.41 14.84
N SER A 169 -7.00 -6.09 15.72
CA SER A 169 -6.37 -6.90 16.78
C SER A 169 -5.68 -8.15 16.20
N GLN A 170 -4.73 -8.70 16.97
CA GLN A 170 -4.05 -9.94 16.60
C GLN A 170 -5.03 -11.07 16.29
N ASP A 171 -6.06 -11.26 17.14
CA ASP A 171 -7.08 -12.31 16.93
C ASP A 171 -7.89 -12.09 15.67
N ARG A 172 -8.19 -10.82 15.33
CA ARG A 172 -8.89 -10.48 14.11
C ARG A 172 -8.01 -10.75 12.89
N LEU A 173 -6.71 -10.40 12.94
CA LEU A 173 -5.77 -10.72 11.87
C LEU A 173 -5.68 -12.23 11.64
N VAL A 174 -5.51 -13.02 12.69
CA VAL A 174 -5.46 -14.49 12.60
C VAL A 174 -6.74 -15.04 11.93
N LYS A 175 -7.92 -14.56 12.34
CA LYS A 175 -9.18 -14.96 11.71
C LYS A 175 -9.28 -14.56 10.24
N LEU A 176 -8.79 -13.37 9.87
CA LEU A 176 -8.75 -12.93 8.48
C LEU A 176 -7.85 -13.85 7.65
N VAL A 177 -6.64 -14.16 8.14
CA VAL A 177 -5.73 -15.09 7.47
C VAL A 177 -6.35 -16.47 7.30
N GLN A 178 -7.04 -16.98 8.32
CA GLN A 178 -7.76 -18.26 8.26
C GLN A 178 -8.93 -18.26 7.27
N SER A 179 -9.54 -17.10 7.00
CA SER A 179 -10.65 -16.97 6.06
C SER A 179 -10.21 -16.88 4.59
N ILE A 180 -8.91 -16.63 4.34
CA ILE A 180 -8.37 -16.59 2.99
C ILE A 180 -8.31 -18.01 2.44
N ASP A 181 -9.02 -18.23 1.34
CA ASP A 181 -8.93 -19.48 0.59
C ASP A 181 -7.53 -19.58 -0.05
N GLN A 182 -6.74 -20.51 0.46
CA GLN A 182 -5.34 -20.70 0.06
C GLN A 182 -5.21 -21.12 -1.41
N ASP A 183 -6.25 -21.81 -1.93
CA ASP A 183 -6.28 -22.34 -3.30
C ASP A 183 -6.79 -21.32 -4.32
N LYS A 184 -7.40 -20.22 -3.86
CA LYS A 184 -7.85 -19.13 -4.73
C LYS A 184 -6.81 -18.04 -4.75
N GLY A 185 -6.41 -17.64 -5.96
CA GLY A 185 -5.69 -16.40 -6.18
C GLY A 185 -6.52 -15.20 -5.72
N TYR A 186 -5.87 -14.05 -5.55
CA TYR A 186 -6.57 -12.78 -5.32
C TYR A 186 -6.55 -11.93 -6.59
N GLU A 187 -7.64 -11.22 -6.80
CA GLU A 187 -7.71 -10.22 -7.85
C GLU A 187 -6.85 -9.01 -7.48
N GLU A 188 -6.12 -8.49 -8.45
CA GLU A 188 -5.25 -7.34 -8.26
C GLU A 188 -5.46 -6.31 -9.37
N TRP A 189 -5.72 -5.06 -8.97
CA TRP A 189 -5.79 -3.93 -9.89
C TRP A 189 -5.31 -2.63 -9.23
N THR A 190 -4.94 -1.68 -10.06
CA THR A 190 -4.67 -0.30 -9.65
C THR A 190 -5.87 0.53 -10.07
N ILE A 191 -6.28 1.52 -9.25
CA ILE A 191 -7.37 2.41 -9.65
C ILE A 191 -7.08 2.97 -11.05
N PRO A 192 -8.09 2.96 -11.96
CA PRO A 192 -7.91 3.47 -13.31
C PRO A 192 -7.68 4.99 -13.29
N GLY A 193 -6.83 5.46 -14.18
CA GLY A 193 -6.48 6.86 -14.28
C GLY A 193 -5.12 7.06 -14.93
N GLU A 194 -4.65 8.28 -14.95
CA GLU A 194 -3.37 8.65 -15.55
C GLU A 194 -2.57 9.59 -14.66
N GLY A 195 -1.25 9.44 -14.72
CA GLY A 195 -0.31 10.38 -14.10
C GLY A 195 -0.13 11.59 -15.01
N VAL A 196 -0.23 12.79 -14.46
CA VAL A 196 0.02 14.04 -15.15
C VAL A 196 1.04 14.87 -14.39
N GLU A 197 1.75 15.74 -15.10
CA GLU A 197 2.63 16.73 -14.50
C GLU A 197 1.79 17.92 -14.05
N GLY A 198 1.66 18.13 -12.74
CA GLY A 198 0.97 19.26 -12.14
C GLY A 198 1.85 20.51 -12.08
N GLU A 199 1.31 21.63 -11.60
CA GLU A 199 2.04 22.90 -11.50
C GLU A 199 3.27 22.84 -10.57
N SER A 200 3.21 22.02 -9.52
CA SER A 200 4.27 21.92 -8.51
C SER A 200 4.73 20.47 -8.26
N TYR A 201 3.85 19.51 -8.43
CA TYR A 201 4.08 18.10 -8.18
C TYR A 201 3.35 17.25 -9.21
N ASP A 202 3.81 16.02 -9.40
CA ASP A 202 3.08 15.01 -10.17
C ASP A 202 1.72 14.72 -9.53
N GLU A 203 0.67 14.60 -10.34
CA GLU A 203 -0.69 14.26 -9.94
C GLU A 203 -1.13 12.95 -10.59
N TYR A 204 -2.06 12.26 -9.97
CA TYR A 204 -2.73 11.10 -10.57
C TYR A 204 -4.23 11.37 -10.64
N HIS A 205 -4.73 11.52 -11.85
CA HIS A 205 -6.14 11.82 -12.14
C HIS A 205 -6.89 10.52 -12.41
N VAL A 206 -7.92 10.28 -11.63
CA VAL A 206 -8.75 9.08 -11.71
C VAL A 206 -9.69 9.17 -12.92
N ASP A 207 -9.85 8.06 -13.62
CA ASP A 207 -10.96 7.85 -14.55
C ASP A 207 -12.19 7.38 -13.73
N ASP A 208 -13.04 8.33 -13.38
CA ASP A 208 -14.19 8.12 -12.50
C ASP A 208 -15.16 7.08 -13.04
N ASP A 209 -15.45 7.08 -14.35
CA ASP A 209 -16.37 6.13 -14.97
C ASP A 209 -15.80 4.71 -14.89
N ALA A 210 -14.53 4.54 -15.26
CA ALA A 210 -13.85 3.24 -15.19
C ALA A 210 -13.70 2.75 -13.74
N LEU A 211 -13.41 3.66 -12.78
CA LEU A 211 -13.33 3.31 -11.36
C LEU A 211 -14.68 2.85 -10.83
N TYR A 212 -15.76 3.57 -11.16
CA TYR A 212 -17.09 3.20 -10.72
C TYR A 212 -17.51 1.81 -11.23
N GLU A 213 -17.29 1.53 -12.52
CA GLU A 213 -17.55 0.21 -13.10
C GLU A 213 -16.74 -0.90 -12.40
N GLN A 214 -15.47 -0.66 -12.16
CA GLN A 214 -14.58 -1.63 -11.48
C GLN A 214 -15.01 -1.91 -10.03
N ILE A 215 -15.49 -0.88 -9.31
CA ILE A 215 -16.03 -1.03 -7.96
C ILE A 215 -17.29 -1.87 -7.97
N ILE A 216 -18.24 -1.58 -8.88
CA ILE A 216 -19.46 -2.38 -9.01
C ILE A 216 -19.11 -3.83 -9.30
N HIS A 217 -18.21 -4.09 -10.24
CA HIS A 217 -17.77 -5.45 -10.56
C HIS A 217 -17.12 -6.17 -9.37
N THR A 218 -16.31 -5.45 -8.58
CA THR A 218 -15.54 -6.05 -7.48
C THR A 218 -16.40 -6.32 -6.23
N PHE A 219 -17.25 -5.35 -5.84
CA PHE A 219 -17.91 -5.37 -4.52
C PHE A 219 -19.40 -5.68 -4.57
N TYR A 220 -20.04 -5.62 -5.73
CA TYR A 220 -21.48 -5.78 -5.85
C TYR A 220 -21.85 -6.98 -6.72
N LYS A 221 -23.01 -7.58 -6.44
CA LYS A 221 -23.59 -8.63 -7.26
C LYS A 221 -24.96 -8.19 -7.75
N GLU A 222 -25.27 -8.53 -8.99
CA GLU A 222 -26.59 -8.28 -9.55
C GLU A 222 -27.65 -9.01 -8.70
N VAL A 223 -28.65 -8.28 -8.22
CA VAL A 223 -29.79 -8.86 -7.52
C VAL A 223 -30.78 -9.34 -8.59
N LYS A 224 -30.93 -10.65 -8.70
CA LYS A 224 -31.92 -11.29 -9.59
C LYS A 224 -33.28 -11.38 -8.91
#